data_50f235276e8641c52ae479c6d913bb11
#
_entry.id   50f235276e8641c52ae479c6d913bb11
#
_cell.length_a   1.000
_cell.length_b   1.000
_cell.length_c   1.000
_cell.angle_alpha   90.00
_cell.angle_beta   90.00
_cell.angle_gamma   90.00
#
_symmetry.space_group_name_H-M   'P 1'
#
loop_
_entity.id
_entity.type
_entity.pdbx_description
1 polymer ?
#
loop_
_entity_poly.entity_id
_entity_poly.type
_entity_poly.pdbx_seq_one_letter_code
_entity_poly.pdbx_strand_id
1 'polypeptide(L)'
;MRAALVRMVAAATLAVLAVAPAASAAPAPSASAKAAPSPDTRTLLDYMQNHGSTGFIVIENGKVLIDKTWPAPTDDRMFANFVYGQAADGALLEDVASQQKSFVAILVAIAVDKGLIDTGKPVSTYLGQGWSKASPEQEAAIRVIDVLTMSSGLDEKFGYVAPPGTVFFYNTPVYAISKRIVSAAAGQPLDTITRDWLTTPTGMKDTAWRKRPAALASVGNDTGLVTTPRDVARFGLMVLHGGVAQDGKRVVSKTQLDALFTRSATNPAYGHLWWMNGGAYAMRAATGRTEGQLIPAAPADLVGALGAFDRRLYVVPSRKLVVVRTGAATNDPAFDQQLWLRLMKVIG
;
A
#
# COMPACT_ATOMS: atom_id res chain seq x y z
N MET A 1 57.27 -38.02 -50.36
CA MET A 1 58.07 -37.46 -51.48
C MET A 1 57.85 -35.94 -51.50
N ARG A 2 59.03 -35.27 -51.48
CA ARG A 2 59.33 -33.87 -51.84
C ARG A 2 58.56 -32.72 -51.08
N ALA A 3 59.32 -32.09 -50.19
CA ALA A 3 59.19 -30.79 -49.63
C ALA A 3 59.23 -29.65 -50.68
N ALA A 4 58.49 -28.57 -50.47
CA ALA A 4 58.74 -27.28 -51.11
C ALA A 4 58.82 -26.22 -50.05
N LEU A 5 59.98 -25.62 -49.91
CA LEU A 5 60.40 -24.57 -49.06
C LEU A 5 59.99 -23.22 -49.73
N VAL A 6 59.24 -22.37 -49.13
CA VAL A 6 59.05 -20.99 -49.61
C VAL A 6 59.57 -20.04 -48.53
N ARG A 7 60.56 -19.24 -48.91
CA ARG A 7 61.20 -18.19 -48.13
C ARG A 7 60.27 -16.96 -48.04
N MET A 8 59.94 -16.49 -46.81
CA MET A 8 59.34 -15.15 -46.60
C MET A 8 60.42 -14.10 -46.34
N VAL A 9 60.45 -13.09 -47.15
CA VAL A 9 61.21 -11.85 -46.98
C VAL A 9 60.51 -10.94 -46.01
N ALA A 10 61.16 -10.57 -44.92
CA ALA A 10 60.66 -9.62 -43.97
C ALA A 10 60.94 -8.19 -44.46
N ALA A 11 59.88 -7.41 -44.66
CA ALA A 11 59.97 -5.95 -44.87
C ALA A 11 59.68 -5.24 -43.52
N ALA A 12 60.68 -4.56 -43.01
CA ALA A 12 60.54 -3.75 -41.80
C ALA A 12 59.96 -2.36 -42.19
N THR A 13 58.76 -2.09 -41.72
CA THR A 13 58.09 -0.78 -41.81
C THR A 13 58.29 -0.02 -40.48
N LEU A 14 59.03 1.10 -40.53
CA LEU A 14 59.12 2.04 -39.40
C LEU A 14 57.76 2.74 -39.22
N ALA A 15 57.13 2.52 -38.06
CA ALA A 15 55.97 3.28 -37.66
C ALA A 15 56.40 4.51 -36.86
N VAL A 16 56.15 5.71 -37.41
CA VAL A 16 56.29 7.01 -36.72
C VAL A 16 55.11 7.14 -35.78
N LEU A 17 55.36 7.13 -34.48
CA LEU A 17 54.37 7.44 -33.45
C LEU A 17 54.13 8.95 -33.44
N ALA A 18 52.96 9.39 -33.94
CA ALA A 18 52.45 10.73 -33.72
C ALA A 18 51.81 10.79 -32.32
N VAL A 19 52.41 11.58 -31.44
CA VAL A 19 51.87 11.91 -30.12
C VAL A 19 50.72 12.93 -30.33
N ALA A 20 49.49 12.48 -30.16
CA ALA A 20 48.33 13.36 -30.11
C ALA A 20 48.29 14.11 -28.75
N PRO A 21 47.95 15.41 -28.74
CA PRO A 21 47.83 16.17 -27.46
C PRO A 21 46.66 15.60 -26.65
N ALA A 22 46.90 15.40 -25.35
CA ALA A 22 45.87 14.98 -24.38
C ALA A 22 44.73 16.00 -24.35
N ALA A 23 43.55 15.62 -24.78
CA ALA A 23 42.34 16.40 -24.58
C ALA A 23 42.07 16.53 -23.08
N SER A 24 42.10 17.79 -22.58
CA SER A 24 41.69 18.10 -21.23
C SER A 24 40.24 17.66 -21.02
N ALA A 25 40.05 16.70 -20.14
CA ALA A 25 38.70 16.28 -19.75
C ALA A 25 37.98 17.46 -19.06
N ALA A 26 36.84 17.84 -19.60
CA ALA A 26 35.96 18.79 -18.94
C ALA A 26 35.59 18.28 -17.55
N PRO A 27 35.53 19.13 -16.50
CA PRO A 27 35.14 18.66 -15.17
C PRO A 27 33.71 18.07 -15.23
N ALA A 28 33.57 16.92 -14.63
CA ALA A 28 32.28 16.28 -14.49
C ALA A 28 31.28 17.24 -13.80
N PRO A 29 30.00 17.30 -14.22
CA PRO A 29 29.04 18.19 -13.59
C PRO A 29 28.97 17.85 -12.10
N SER A 30 29.26 18.84 -11.25
CA SER A 30 29.17 18.75 -9.81
C SER A 30 27.74 18.32 -9.46
N ALA A 31 27.60 17.26 -8.65
CA ALA A 31 26.30 16.88 -8.11
C ALA A 31 25.67 18.12 -7.46
N SER A 32 24.57 18.58 -8.04
CA SER A 32 23.83 19.74 -7.53
C SER A 32 23.50 19.47 -6.07
N ALA A 33 24.06 20.24 -5.16
CA ALA A 33 23.76 20.15 -3.74
C ALA A 33 22.25 20.34 -3.56
N LYS A 34 21.58 19.33 -3.02
CA LYS A 34 20.13 19.37 -2.76
C LYS A 34 19.86 20.57 -1.87
N ALA A 35 19.09 21.54 -2.35
CA ALA A 35 18.77 22.76 -1.59
C ALA A 35 18.20 22.38 -0.21
N ALA A 36 18.56 23.16 0.81
CA ALA A 36 18.03 22.93 2.16
C ALA A 36 16.49 23.03 2.15
N PRO A 37 15.79 22.17 2.91
CA PRO A 37 14.33 22.18 2.95
C PRO A 37 13.80 23.53 3.45
N SER A 38 12.62 23.96 2.94
CA SER A 38 11.95 25.16 3.40
C SER A 38 11.61 25.10 4.90
N PRO A 39 11.33 26.23 5.58
CA PRO A 39 10.90 26.22 6.98
C PRO A 39 9.68 25.33 7.23
N ASP A 40 8.67 25.38 6.35
CA ASP A 40 7.47 24.55 6.47
C ASP A 40 7.78 23.06 6.29
N THR A 41 8.66 22.72 5.34
CA THR A 41 9.14 21.35 5.16
C THR A 41 9.87 20.84 6.41
N ARG A 42 10.73 21.66 7.02
CA ARG A 42 11.40 21.28 8.28
C ARG A 42 10.39 21.04 9.39
N THR A 43 9.44 21.97 9.59
CA THR A 43 8.38 21.83 10.61
C THR A 43 7.56 20.54 10.41
N LEU A 44 7.25 20.19 9.16
CA LEU A 44 6.56 18.94 8.85
C LEU A 44 7.45 17.72 9.19
N LEU A 45 8.70 17.71 8.78
CA LEU A 45 9.61 16.59 9.02
C LEU A 45 9.91 16.40 10.52
N ASP A 46 10.08 17.49 11.27
CA ASP A 46 10.28 17.45 12.73
C ASP A 46 9.02 16.88 13.41
N TYR A 47 7.82 17.29 12.98
CA TYR A 47 6.58 16.72 13.47
C TYR A 47 6.53 15.22 13.20
N MET A 48 6.85 14.77 11.98
CA MET A 48 6.84 13.34 11.63
C MET A 48 7.84 12.54 12.45
N GLN A 49 9.05 13.04 12.63
CA GLN A 49 10.10 12.40 13.42
C GLN A 49 9.72 12.28 14.90
N ASN A 50 9.25 13.39 15.49
CA ASN A 50 8.85 13.45 16.90
C ASN A 50 7.63 12.58 17.23
N HIS A 51 6.88 12.15 16.19
CA HIS A 51 5.75 11.23 16.31
C HIS A 51 6.08 9.82 15.81
N GLY A 52 7.34 9.39 15.94
CA GLY A 52 7.77 8.00 15.75
C GLY A 52 7.68 7.49 14.31
N SER A 53 7.70 8.37 13.31
CA SER A 53 7.74 7.93 11.92
C SER A 53 9.07 7.26 11.59
N THR A 54 9.03 6.16 10.84
CA THR A 54 10.19 5.44 10.30
C THR A 54 10.34 5.66 8.80
N GLY A 55 9.25 6.02 8.13
CA GLY A 55 9.24 6.39 6.73
C GLY A 55 8.17 7.44 6.44
N PHE A 56 8.52 8.43 5.60
CA PHE A 56 7.61 9.45 5.13
C PHE A 56 7.92 9.82 3.70
N ILE A 57 6.95 9.61 2.80
CA ILE A 57 7.09 9.88 1.37
C ILE A 57 5.94 10.77 0.92
N VAL A 58 6.27 11.81 0.17
CA VAL A 58 5.30 12.70 -0.50
C VAL A 58 5.67 12.79 -1.97
N ILE A 59 4.75 12.40 -2.83
CA ILE A 59 4.88 12.46 -4.29
C ILE A 59 3.71 13.27 -4.83
N GLU A 60 3.99 14.39 -5.48
CA GLU A 60 2.99 15.24 -6.12
C GLU A 60 3.34 15.50 -7.58
N ASN A 61 2.36 15.39 -8.48
CA ASN A 61 2.57 15.58 -9.93
C ASN A 61 3.73 14.72 -10.49
N GLY A 62 3.92 13.51 -9.98
CA GLY A 62 5.00 12.60 -10.36
C GLY A 62 6.38 12.96 -9.81
N LYS A 63 6.51 14.04 -9.02
CA LYS A 63 7.77 14.45 -8.39
C LYS A 63 7.81 14.00 -6.95
N VAL A 64 8.91 13.38 -6.53
CA VAL A 64 9.20 13.08 -5.14
C VAL A 64 9.61 14.38 -4.44
N LEU A 65 8.72 14.90 -3.60
CA LEU A 65 8.97 16.10 -2.80
C LEU A 65 9.71 15.74 -1.50
N ILE A 66 9.28 14.65 -0.86
CA ILE A 66 9.86 14.12 0.38
C ILE A 66 10.05 12.61 0.21
N ASP A 67 11.23 12.11 0.53
CA ASP A 67 11.55 10.69 0.73
C ASP A 67 12.50 10.63 1.92
N LYS A 68 11.95 10.34 3.10
CA LYS A 68 12.69 10.39 4.36
C LYS A 68 12.46 9.10 5.15
N THR A 69 13.54 8.60 5.71
CA THR A 69 13.52 7.47 6.64
C THR A 69 14.20 7.87 7.95
N TRP A 70 13.75 7.26 9.05
CA TRP A 70 14.32 7.40 10.39
C TRP A 70 14.51 6.02 11.03
N PRO A 71 15.43 5.88 11.99
CA PRO A 71 15.56 4.67 12.78
C PRO A 71 14.26 4.33 13.52
N ALA A 72 14.07 3.03 13.81
CA ALA A 72 12.99 2.59 14.69
C ALA A 72 13.16 3.18 16.09
N PRO A 73 12.06 3.53 16.78
CA PRO A 73 12.11 3.78 18.22
C PRO A 73 12.68 2.55 18.97
N THR A 74 13.62 2.77 19.87
CA THR A 74 14.35 1.67 20.56
C THR A 74 13.62 1.11 21.77
N ASP A 75 12.69 1.88 22.34
CA ASP A 75 11.97 1.62 23.59
C ASP A 75 10.49 1.23 23.38
N ASP A 76 10.01 1.17 22.14
CA ASP A 76 8.65 0.71 21.84
C ASP A 76 8.65 -0.80 21.53
N ARG A 77 8.45 -1.61 22.60
CA ARG A 77 8.34 -3.08 22.48
C ARG A 77 7.15 -3.53 21.63
N MET A 78 6.07 -2.78 21.63
CA MET A 78 4.89 -3.13 20.82
C MET A 78 5.21 -2.91 19.34
N PHE A 79 5.81 -1.78 18.99
CA PHE A 79 6.22 -1.50 17.61
C PHE A 79 7.23 -2.53 17.10
N ALA A 80 8.13 -3.01 17.95
CA ALA A 80 9.13 -4.03 17.57
C ALA A 80 8.48 -5.31 16.98
N ASN A 81 7.27 -5.69 17.41
CA ASN A 81 6.54 -6.83 16.85
C ASN A 81 6.08 -6.62 15.40
N PHE A 82 6.07 -5.37 14.91
CA PHE A 82 5.70 -5.03 13.52
C PHE A 82 6.91 -4.95 12.60
N VAL A 83 8.14 -5.05 13.11
CA VAL A 83 9.38 -4.93 12.33
C VAL A 83 9.93 -6.33 12.01
N TYR A 84 10.14 -6.60 10.73
CA TYR A 84 10.61 -7.89 10.20
C TYR A 84 12.02 -7.81 9.60
N GLY A 85 12.74 -6.73 9.86
CA GLY A 85 14.08 -6.48 9.35
C GLY A 85 14.18 -5.20 8.52
N GLN A 86 15.16 -5.16 7.65
CA GLN A 86 15.43 -4.02 6.76
C GLN A 86 15.57 -4.49 5.31
N ALA A 87 15.13 -3.66 4.39
CA ALA A 87 15.39 -3.81 2.97
C ALA A 87 16.84 -3.38 2.64
N ALA A 88 17.28 -3.68 1.42
CA ALA A 88 18.64 -3.37 0.97
C ALA A 88 18.98 -1.86 1.00
N ASP A 89 17.97 -1.00 0.92
CA ASP A 89 18.11 0.46 1.00
C ASP A 89 18.03 1.02 2.44
N GLY A 90 17.99 0.14 3.45
CA GLY A 90 17.93 0.49 4.87
C GLY A 90 16.53 0.83 5.39
N ALA A 91 15.50 0.86 4.55
CA ALA A 91 14.13 1.06 4.99
C ALA A 91 13.66 -0.14 5.82
N LEU A 92 12.86 0.10 6.85
CA LEU A 92 12.30 -0.99 7.64
C LEU A 92 11.26 -1.79 6.84
N LEU A 93 11.29 -3.11 7.03
CA LEU A 93 10.26 -4.03 6.59
C LEU A 93 9.21 -4.10 7.71
N GLU A 94 8.06 -3.45 7.52
CA GLU A 94 7.03 -3.33 8.55
C GLU A 94 5.73 -4.01 8.14
N ASP A 95 5.08 -4.70 9.09
CA ASP A 95 3.67 -5.09 8.95
C ASP A 95 2.80 -3.84 8.94
N VAL A 96 2.07 -3.63 7.85
CA VAL A 96 1.24 -2.44 7.66
C VAL A 96 -0.09 -2.49 8.40
N ALA A 97 -0.29 -3.45 9.29
CA ALA A 97 -1.51 -3.62 10.06
C ALA A 97 -2.77 -3.62 9.16
N SER A 98 -3.80 -2.84 9.52
CA SER A 98 -5.05 -2.78 8.74
C SER A 98 -4.90 -2.17 7.36
N GLN A 99 -3.81 -1.49 7.04
CA GLN A 99 -3.57 -0.97 5.69
C GLN A 99 -3.58 -2.09 4.63
N GLN A 100 -3.19 -3.33 5.02
CA GLN A 100 -3.28 -4.53 4.16
C GLN A 100 -4.69 -4.78 3.58
N LYS A 101 -5.76 -4.28 4.23
CA LYS A 101 -7.13 -4.46 3.77
C LYS A 101 -7.33 -3.86 2.37
N SER A 102 -6.75 -2.70 2.13
CA SER A 102 -6.82 -2.04 0.83
C SER A 102 -6.00 -2.76 -0.25
N PHE A 103 -4.92 -3.44 0.12
CA PHE A 103 -4.19 -4.32 -0.81
C PHE A 103 -5.03 -5.54 -1.20
N VAL A 104 -5.71 -6.16 -0.22
CA VAL A 104 -6.64 -7.27 -0.49
C VAL A 104 -7.81 -6.81 -1.35
N ALA A 105 -8.33 -5.59 -1.16
CA ALA A 105 -9.36 -5.03 -2.02
C ALA A 105 -8.93 -4.98 -3.49
N ILE A 106 -7.68 -4.58 -3.77
CA ILE A 106 -7.13 -4.61 -5.13
C ILE A 106 -7.03 -6.05 -5.66
N LEU A 107 -6.62 -7.03 -4.84
CA LEU A 107 -6.60 -8.44 -5.27
C LEU A 107 -7.99 -8.96 -5.60
N VAL A 108 -9.02 -8.58 -4.82
CA VAL A 108 -10.42 -8.90 -5.14
C VAL A 108 -10.84 -8.23 -6.44
N ALA A 109 -10.52 -6.95 -6.64
CA ALA A 109 -10.83 -6.21 -7.87
C ALA A 109 -10.19 -6.87 -9.11
N ILE A 110 -8.93 -7.32 -9.01
CA ILE A 110 -8.25 -8.07 -10.08
C ILE A 110 -8.94 -9.43 -10.31
N ALA A 111 -9.40 -10.11 -9.25
CA ALA A 111 -10.14 -11.35 -9.39
C ALA A 111 -11.50 -11.15 -10.08
N VAL A 112 -12.15 -9.99 -9.87
CA VAL A 112 -13.38 -9.61 -10.61
C VAL A 112 -13.05 -9.34 -12.07
N ASP A 113 -11.99 -8.61 -12.38
CA ASP A 113 -11.52 -8.39 -13.77
C ASP A 113 -11.24 -9.71 -14.52
N LYS A 114 -10.78 -10.72 -13.78
CA LYS A 114 -10.52 -12.07 -14.31
C LYS A 114 -11.78 -12.96 -14.40
N GLY A 115 -12.93 -12.47 -13.97
CA GLY A 115 -14.17 -13.24 -13.92
C GLY A 115 -14.20 -14.35 -12.85
N LEU A 116 -13.27 -14.33 -11.90
CA LEU A 116 -13.14 -15.32 -10.84
C LEU A 116 -14.05 -15.02 -9.65
N ILE A 117 -14.34 -13.75 -9.38
CA ILE A 117 -15.20 -13.29 -8.29
C ILE A 117 -16.31 -12.40 -8.85
N ASP A 118 -17.51 -12.62 -8.36
CA ASP A 118 -18.65 -11.71 -8.44
C ASP A 118 -18.96 -11.26 -7.01
N THR A 119 -18.78 -9.99 -6.71
CA THR A 119 -18.97 -9.44 -5.36
C THR A 119 -20.42 -9.46 -4.90
N GLY A 120 -21.37 -9.57 -5.81
CA GLY A 120 -22.80 -9.73 -5.52
C GLY A 120 -23.20 -11.15 -5.06
N LYS A 121 -22.33 -12.15 -5.27
CA LYS A 121 -22.60 -13.54 -4.86
C LYS A 121 -22.33 -13.76 -3.38
N PRO A 122 -23.04 -14.77 -2.78
CA PRO A 122 -22.77 -15.22 -1.42
C PRO A 122 -21.30 -15.63 -1.21
N VAL A 123 -20.75 -15.36 -0.02
CA VAL A 123 -19.41 -15.84 0.37
C VAL A 123 -19.32 -17.37 0.26
N SER A 124 -20.39 -18.08 0.60
CA SER A 124 -20.49 -19.54 0.50
C SER A 124 -20.32 -20.08 -0.92
N THR A 125 -20.50 -19.26 -1.96
CA THR A 125 -20.15 -19.62 -3.35
C THR A 125 -18.68 -19.98 -3.50
N TYR A 126 -17.80 -19.34 -2.73
CA TYR A 126 -16.34 -19.50 -2.81
C TYR A 126 -15.77 -20.38 -1.70
N LEU A 127 -16.37 -20.35 -0.51
CA LEU A 127 -15.83 -21.04 0.67
C LEU A 127 -16.62 -22.28 1.08
N GLY A 128 -17.77 -22.54 0.45
CA GLY A 128 -18.71 -23.55 0.92
C GLY A 128 -19.53 -23.04 2.11
N GLN A 129 -20.42 -23.87 2.63
CA GLN A 129 -21.23 -23.59 3.82
C GLN A 129 -20.45 -23.84 5.10
N GLY A 130 -20.86 -23.19 6.21
CA GLY A 130 -20.26 -23.34 7.53
C GLY A 130 -18.97 -22.53 7.72
N TRP A 131 -18.77 -21.47 6.92
CA TRP A 131 -17.65 -20.54 7.10
C TRP A 131 -17.91 -19.53 8.23
N SER A 132 -19.15 -19.41 8.68
CA SER A 132 -19.59 -18.57 9.81
C SER A 132 -20.38 -19.40 10.84
N LYS A 133 -20.88 -18.74 11.90
CA LYS A 133 -21.79 -19.34 12.90
C LYS A 133 -23.24 -18.90 12.68
N ALA A 134 -23.54 -18.25 11.58
CA ALA A 134 -24.90 -17.92 11.18
C ALA A 134 -25.66 -19.19 10.76
N SER A 135 -26.99 -19.15 10.73
CA SER A 135 -27.76 -20.24 10.12
C SER A 135 -27.45 -20.36 8.63
N PRO A 136 -27.67 -21.51 7.99
CA PRO A 136 -27.43 -21.66 6.56
C PRO A 136 -28.11 -20.59 5.69
N GLU A 137 -29.34 -20.19 6.05
CA GLU A 137 -30.11 -19.16 5.35
C GLU A 137 -29.49 -17.76 5.55
N GLN A 138 -29.07 -17.43 6.77
CA GLN A 138 -28.41 -16.19 7.10
C GLN A 138 -27.05 -16.11 6.41
N GLU A 139 -26.28 -17.20 6.44
CA GLU A 139 -24.98 -17.27 5.79
C GLU A 139 -25.09 -17.12 4.27
N ALA A 140 -26.09 -17.73 3.64
CA ALA A 140 -26.35 -17.61 2.21
C ALA A 140 -26.74 -16.19 1.78
N ALA A 141 -27.21 -15.35 2.69
CA ALA A 141 -27.53 -13.96 2.42
C ALA A 141 -26.29 -13.04 2.47
N ILE A 142 -25.17 -13.47 3.07
CA ILE A 142 -23.95 -12.65 3.21
C ILE A 142 -23.15 -12.71 1.91
N ARG A 143 -23.09 -11.61 1.19
CA ARG A 143 -22.36 -11.48 -0.08
C ARG A 143 -20.92 -11.04 0.16
N VAL A 144 -20.07 -11.25 -0.85
CA VAL A 144 -18.68 -10.76 -0.82
C VAL A 144 -18.63 -9.25 -0.60
N ILE A 145 -19.52 -8.48 -1.25
CA ILE A 145 -19.59 -7.01 -1.08
C ILE A 145 -19.85 -6.62 0.38
N ASP A 146 -20.65 -7.37 1.13
CA ASP A 146 -20.98 -7.07 2.52
C ASP A 146 -19.76 -7.24 3.45
N VAL A 147 -18.84 -8.15 3.10
CA VAL A 147 -17.53 -8.28 3.76
C VAL A 147 -16.62 -7.10 3.41
N LEU A 148 -16.55 -6.71 2.13
CA LEU A 148 -15.70 -5.61 1.67
C LEU A 148 -16.13 -4.24 2.23
N THR A 149 -17.42 -4.04 2.46
CA THR A 149 -17.98 -2.80 3.01
C THR A 149 -18.10 -2.79 4.52
N MET A 150 -17.58 -3.84 5.21
CA MET A 150 -17.69 -3.98 6.67
C MET A 150 -19.14 -3.98 7.19
N SER A 151 -20.05 -4.58 6.42
CA SER A 151 -21.47 -4.64 6.72
C SER A 151 -22.03 -6.07 6.66
N SER A 152 -21.19 -7.08 6.95
CA SER A 152 -21.57 -8.51 6.88
C SER A 152 -22.67 -8.92 7.85
N GLY A 153 -22.93 -8.13 8.90
CA GLY A 153 -23.86 -8.48 9.96
C GLY A 153 -23.32 -9.54 10.94
N LEU A 154 -22.02 -9.82 10.92
CA LEU A 154 -21.36 -10.76 11.82
C LEU A 154 -20.54 -10.04 12.89
N ASP A 155 -20.48 -10.59 14.10
CA ASP A 155 -19.55 -10.19 15.15
C ASP A 155 -18.12 -10.72 14.89
N GLU A 156 -17.17 -10.38 15.75
CA GLU A 156 -15.76 -10.83 15.64
C GLU A 156 -15.55 -12.33 15.87
N LYS A 157 -16.58 -13.04 16.35
CA LYS A 157 -16.61 -14.49 16.54
C LYS A 157 -17.41 -15.21 15.46
N PHE A 158 -17.78 -14.46 14.38
CA PHE A 158 -18.59 -14.93 13.26
C PHE A 158 -20.04 -15.25 13.60
N GLY A 159 -20.55 -14.79 14.77
CA GLY A 159 -21.97 -14.88 15.14
C GLY A 159 -22.80 -13.85 14.36
N TYR A 160 -24.02 -14.23 13.98
CA TYR A 160 -24.95 -13.34 13.29
C TYR A 160 -25.58 -12.36 14.27
N VAL A 161 -25.50 -11.04 13.98
CA VAL A 161 -26.00 -9.97 14.85
C VAL A 161 -26.94 -9.00 14.14
N ALA A 162 -26.87 -8.92 12.81
CA ALA A 162 -27.73 -8.04 12.01
C ALA A 162 -27.85 -8.55 10.56
N PRO A 163 -28.88 -8.15 9.81
CA PRO A 163 -28.95 -8.44 8.38
C PRO A 163 -27.75 -7.82 7.63
N PRO A 164 -27.13 -8.53 6.66
CA PRO A 164 -26.02 -8.00 5.88
C PRO A 164 -26.43 -6.74 5.14
N GLY A 165 -25.51 -5.78 5.04
CA GLY A 165 -25.72 -4.48 4.39
C GLY A 165 -26.44 -3.43 5.25
N THR A 166 -26.79 -3.73 6.52
CA THR A 166 -27.59 -2.80 7.35
C THR A 166 -26.81 -2.05 8.41
N VAL A 167 -25.69 -2.61 8.90
CA VAL A 167 -24.87 -2.01 9.96
C VAL A 167 -23.41 -2.04 9.57
N PHE A 168 -22.72 -0.89 9.71
CA PHE A 168 -21.28 -0.84 9.60
C PHE A 168 -20.64 -1.35 10.89
N PHE A 169 -19.79 -2.35 10.79
CA PHE A 169 -18.97 -2.84 11.89
C PHE A 169 -17.58 -3.17 11.38
N TYR A 170 -16.57 -2.37 11.78
CA TYR A 170 -15.18 -2.57 11.36
C TYR A 170 -14.62 -3.86 11.96
N ASN A 171 -14.76 -4.95 11.23
CA ASN A 171 -14.56 -6.33 11.69
C ASN A 171 -13.31 -6.95 11.02
N THR A 172 -12.20 -7.00 11.75
CA THR A 172 -10.95 -7.55 11.23
C THR A 172 -10.98 -9.07 11.03
N PRO A 173 -11.54 -9.91 11.92
CA PRO A 173 -11.73 -11.33 11.66
C PRO A 173 -12.53 -11.62 10.38
N VAL A 174 -13.66 -10.94 10.19
CA VAL A 174 -14.50 -11.13 9.00
C VAL A 174 -13.80 -10.61 7.73
N TYR A 175 -13.08 -9.47 7.81
CA TYR A 175 -12.25 -9.04 6.69
C TYR A 175 -11.28 -10.13 6.21
N ALA A 176 -10.67 -10.91 7.13
CA ALA A 176 -9.69 -11.94 6.77
C ALA A 176 -10.27 -13.03 5.86
N ILE A 177 -11.60 -13.19 5.84
CA ILE A 177 -12.31 -14.05 4.89
C ILE A 177 -12.05 -13.64 3.43
N SER A 178 -11.88 -12.34 3.14
CA SER A 178 -11.57 -11.87 1.79
C SER A 178 -10.28 -12.48 1.23
N LYS A 179 -9.28 -12.74 2.07
CA LYS A 179 -8.05 -13.45 1.67
C LYS A 179 -8.34 -14.87 1.23
N ARG A 180 -9.22 -15.58 1.97
CA ARG A 180 -9.63 -16.95 1.66
C ARG A 180 -10.47 -17.00 0.38
N ILE A 181 -11.38 -16.03 0.19
CA ILE A 181 -12.21 -15.92 -1.02
C ILE A 181 -11.31 -15.78 -2.26
N VAL A 182 -10.32 -14.87 -2.24
CA VAL A 182 -9.40 -14.68 -3.37
C VAL A 182 -8.61 -15.96 -3.64
N SER A 183 -8.07 -16.60 -2.60
CA SER A 183 -7.30 -17.84 -2.74
C SER A 183 -8.16 -18.99 -3.29
N ALA A 184 -9.38 -19.16 -2.79
CA ALA A 184 -10.30 -20.20 -3.25
C ALA A 184 -10.75 -19.96 -4.70
N ALA A 185 -11.13 -18.73 -5.04
CA ALA A 185 -11.56 -18.36 -6.39
C ALA A 185 -10.43 -18.52 -7.43
N ALA A 186 -9.19 -18.23 -7.05
CA ALA A 186 -8.03 -18.37 -7.94
C ALA A 186 -7.42 -19.78 -7.94
N GLY A 187 -7.78 -20.65 -6.98
CA GLY A 187 -7.16 -21.98 -6.82
C GLY A 187 -5.67 -21.91 -6.48
N GLN A 188 -5.20 -20.82 -5.84
CA GLN A 188 -3.78 -20.55 -5.58
C GLN A 188 -3.56 -19.96 -4.18
N PRO A 189 -2.34 -20.15 -3.61
CA PRO A 189 -1.95 -19.50 -2.37
C PRO A 189 -1.96 -17.96 -2.50
N LEU A 190 -2.33 -17.28 -1.43
CA LEU A 190 -2.39 -15.81 -1.38
C LEU A 190 -1.05 -15.14 -1.74
N ASP A 191 0.07 -15.73 -1.30
CA ASP A 191 1.42 -15.21 -1.63
C ASP A 191 1.69 -15.22 -3.13
N THR A 192 1.35 -16.31 -3.81
CA THR A 192 1.48 -16.45 -5.25
C THR A 192 0.61 -15.41 -5.98
N ILE A 193 -0.65 -15.31 -5.58
CA ILE A 193 -1.60 -14.34 -6.14
C ILE A 193 -1.07 -12.91 -5.94
N THR A 194 -0.64 -12.57 -4.74
CA THR A 194 -0.13 -11.23 -4.41
C THR A 194 1.10 -10.91 -5.24
N ARG A 195 2.05 -11.86 -5.35
CA ARG A 195 3.26 -11.69 -6.16
C ARG A 195 2.92 -11.48 -7.63
N ASP A 196 2.12 -12.35 -8.21
CA ASP A 196 1.92 -12.40 -9.66
C ASP A 196 0.96 -11.32 -10.15
N TRP A 197 -0.06 -10.97 -9.35
CA TRP A 197 -1.08 -10.01 -9.76
C TRP A 197 -0.79 -8.58 -9.31
N LEU A 198 -0.01 -8.38 -8.25
CA LEU A 198 0.18 -7.06 -7.67
C LEU A 198 1.65 -6.67 -7.54
N THR A 199 2.46 -7.41 -6.76
CA THR A 199 3.78 -6.89 -6.39
C THR A 199 4.77 -6.91 -7.54
N THR A 200 4.81 -7.98 -8.36
CA THR A 200 5.66 -8.03 -9.55
C THR A 200 5.27 -6.96 -10.58
N PRO A 201 3.97 -6.83 -11.00
CA PRO A 201 3.58 -5.80 -11.95
C PRO A 201 3.85 -4.37 -11.49
N THR A 202 3.75 -4.09 -10.19
CA THR A 202 3.97 -2.74 -9.64
C THR A 202 5.42 -2.47 -9.24
N GLY A 203 6.30 -3.49 -9.33
CA GLY A 203 7.69 -3.36 -8.92
C GLY A 203 7.92 -3.28 -7.40
N MET A 204 6.96 -3.76 -6.61
CA MET A 204 7.04 -3.84 -5.13
C MET A 204 7.90 -5.05 -4.76
N LYS A 205 9.19 -4.83 -4.53
CA LYS A 205 10.19 -5.90 -4.35
C LYS A 205 10.30 -6.41 -2.92
N ASP A 206 9.91 -5.57 -1.96
CA ASP A 206 10.09 -5.79 -0.52
C ASP A 206 8.76 -6.03 0.19
N THR A 207 7.77 -6.56 -0.55
CA THR A 207 6.41 -6.79 -0.05
C THR A 207 6.04 -8.26 -0.09
N ALA A 208 5.68 -8.83 1.06
CA ALA A 208 5.23 -10.21 1.19
C ALA A 208 4.35 -10.42 2.43
N TRP A 209 3.53 -11.46 2.40
CA TRP A 209 2.81 -11.91 3.58
C TRP A 209 3.77 -12.59 4.56
N ARG A 210 3.61 -12.29 5.86
CA ARG A 210 4.39 -12.89 6.94
C ARG A 210 3.48 -13.34 8.06
N LYS A 211 3.80 -14.46 8.69
CA LYS A 211 3.13 -14.89 9.92
C LYS A 211 3.41 -13.86 11.01
N ARG A 212 2.37 -13.46 11.73
CA ARG A 212 2.47 -12.53 12.84
C ARG A 212 2.94 -13.22 14.12
N PRO A 213 3.69 -12.53 14.98
CA PRO A 213 3.88 -12.95 16.35
C PRO A 213 2.53 -13.17 17.07
N ALA A 214 2.50 -14.05 18.05
CA ALA A 214 1.26 -14.40 18.78
C ALA A 214 0.53 -13.16 19.35
N ALA A 215 1.27 -12.15 19.81
CA ALA A 215 0.72 -10.90 20.32
C ALA A 215 -0.13 -10.13 19.28
N LEU A 216 0.18 -10.28 17.99
CA LEU A 216 -0.55 -9.62 16.89
C LEU A 216 -1.61 -10.54 16.25
N ALA A 217 -1.43 -11.86 16.35
CA ALA A 217 -2.37 -12.85 15.82
C ALA A 217 -3.69 -12.89 16.61
N SER A 218 -3.73 -12.35 17.83
CA SER A 218 -4.91 -12.33 18.70
C SER A 218 -6.13 -11.61 18.12
N VAL A 219 -5.97 -10.83 17.07
CA VAL A 219 -7.07 -10.13 16.38
C VAL A 219 -7.74 -10.98 15.27
N GLY A 220 -7.51 -12.30 15.25
CA GLY A 220 -8.11 -13.22 14.27
C GLY A 220 -7.54 -13.15 12.86
N ASN A 221 -6.39 -12.49 12.70
CA ASN A 221 -5.69 -12.34 11.42
C ASN A 221 -4.19 -12.63 11.64
N ASP A 222 -3.80 -13.88 11.45
CA ASP A 222 -2.49 -14.43 11.80
C ASP A 222 -1.38 -14.10 10.80
N THR A 223 -1.73 -13.49 9.66
CA THR A 223 -0.79 -13.07 8.63
C THR A 223 -0.91 -11.58 8.35
N GLY A 224 0.23 -10.89 8.29
CA GLY A 224 0.36 -9.49 7.96
C GLY A 224 1.05 -9.26 6.63
N LEU A 225 0.70 -8.20 5.93
CA LEU A 225 1.45 -7.73 4.78
C LEU A 225 2.64 -6.91 5.29
N VAL A 226 3.84 -7.40 5.05
CA VAL A 226 5.10 -6.72 5.41
C VAL A 226 5.64 -6.05 4.16
N THR A 227 6.02 -4.78 4.27
CA THR A 227 6.44 -3.96 3.13
C THR A 227 7.30 -2.78 3.57
N THR A 228 7.79 -1.99 2.62
CA THR A 228 8.55 -0.74 2.83
C THR A 228 7.72 0.49 2.44
N PRO A 229 8.06 1.69 2.93
CA PRO A 229 7.39 2.94 2.51
C PRO A 229 7.41 3.15 1.00
N ARG A 230 8.51 2.78 0.33
CA ARG A 230 8.65 2.93 -1.13
C ARG A 230 7.74 1.99 -1.91
N ASP A 231 7.55 0.76 -1.42
CA ASP A 231 6.59 -0.17 -2.04
C ASP A 231 5.16 0.28 -1.82
N VAL A 232 4.81 0.80 -0.63
CA VAL A 232 3.51 1.43 -0.39
C VAL A 232 3.30 2.64 -1.32
N ALA A 233 4.33 3.43 -1.60
CA ALA A 233 4.25 4.54 -2.55
C ALA A 233 4.01 4.05 -3.98
N ARG A 234 4.66 2.96 -4.43
CA ARG A 234 4.38 2.32 -5.74
C ARG A 234 2.93 1.87 -5.85
N PHE A 235 2.42 1.25 -4.78
CA PHE A 235 1.01 0.87 -4.71
C PHE A 235 0.09 2.10 -4.81
N GLY A 236 0.38 3.16 -4.06
CA GLY A 236 -0.37 4.43 -4.13
C GLY A 236 -0.34 5.08 -5.51
N LEU A 237 0.81 5.06 -6.18
CA LEU A 237 0.94 5.58 -7.55
C LEU A 237 0.13 4.75 -8.56
N MET A 238 0.11 3.42 -8.44
CA MET A 238 -0.75 2.55 -9.27
C MET A 238 -2.23 2.92 -9.07
N VAL A 239 -2.67 3.14 -7.85
CA VAL A 239 -4.03 3.59 -7.53
C VAL A 239 -4.30 4.98 -8.15
N LEU A 240 -3.39 5.95 -7.95
CA LEU A 240 -3.49 7.30 -8.51
C LEU A 240 -3.60 7.30 -10.04
N HIS A 241 -2.89 6.39 -10.69
CA HIS A 241 -2.89 6.25 -12.15
C HIS A 241 -4.02 5.36 -12.69
N GLY A 242 -5.10 5.18 -11.93
CA GLY A 242 -6.29 4.46 -12.39
C GLY A 242 -6.04 2.96 -12.64
N GLY A 243 -5.20 2.33 -11.83
CA GLY A 243 -4.88 0.90 -11.92
C GLY A 243 -3.73 0.56 -12.87
N VAL A 244 -2.90 1.54 -13.24
CA VAL A 244 -1.74 1.37 -14.14
C VAL A 244 -0.45 1.53 -13.33
N ALA A 245 0.46 0.57 -13.44
CA ALA A 245 1.78 0.62 -12.83
C ALA A 245 2.69 1.65 -13.53
N GLN A 246 3.83 1.98 -12.91
CA GLN A 246 4.76 3.00 -13.44
C GLN A 246 5.37 2.63 -14.81
N ASP A 247 5.47 1.34 -15.12
CA ASP A 247 5.95 0.83 -16.42
C ASP A 247 4.85 0.81 -17.51
N GLY A 248 3.67 1.34 -17.20
CA GLY A 248 2.52 1.40 -18.12
C GLY A 248 1.65 0.14 -18.14
N LYS A 249 1.99 -0.91 -17.40
CA LYS A 249 1.16 -2.12 -17.33
C LYS A 249 -0.10 -1.87 -16.51
N ARG A 250 -1.23 -2.34 -17.02
CA ARG A 250 -2.49 -2.35 -16.28
C ARG A 250 -2.49 -3.51 -15.29
N VAL A 251 -2.68 -3.16 -14.02
CA VAL A 251 -2.76 -4.10 -12.89
C VAL A 251 -4.21 -4.45 -12.58
N VAL A 252 -5.08 -3.45 -12.60
CA VAL A 252 -6.53 -3.58 -12.38
C VAL A 252 -7.25 -2.63 -13.32
N SER A 253 -8.44 -2.97 -13.78
CA SER A 253 -9.23 -2.07 -14.63
C SER A 253 -9.64 -0.82 -13.85
N LYS A 254 -9.79 0.29 -14.58
CA LYS A 254 -10.30 1.53 -13.97
C LYS A 254 -11.70 1.33 -13.38
N THR A 255 -12.53 0.55 -14.05
CA THR A 255 -13.89 0.23 -13.60
C THR A 255 -13.88 -0.43 -12.24
N GLN A 256 -13.06 -1.47 -12.03
CA GLN A 256 -12.98 -2.15 -10.75
C GLN A 256 -12.30 -1.31 -9.68
N LEU A 257 -11.30 -0.50 -10.06
CA LEU A 257 -10.69 0.44 -9.12
C LEU A 257 -11.69 1.49 -8.63
N ASP A 258 -12.47 2.08 -9.53
CA ASP A 258 -13.51 3.07 -9.19
C ASP A 258 -14.59 2.45 -8.30
N ALA A 259 -14.97 1.20 -8.54
CA ALA A 259 -15.90 0.46 -7.69
C ALA A 259 -15.42 0.34 -6.24
N LEU A 260 -14.11 0.24 -5.99
CA LEU A 260 -13.57 0.22 -4.63
C LEU A 260 -13.85 1.50 -3.85
N PHE A 261 -14.00 2.62 -4.55
CA PHE A 261 -14.27 3.94 -3.98
C PHE A 261 -15.77 4.31 -3.99
N THR A 262 -16.64 3.35 -4.25
CA THR A 262 -18.08 3.53 -4.03
C THR A 262 -18.37 3.56 -2.53
N ARG A 263 -19.00 4.65 -2.07
CA ARG A 263 -19.30 4.83 -0.65
C ARG A 263 -20.32 3.81 -0.16
N SER A 264 -20.02 3.18 0.98
CA SER A 264 -20.96 2.30 1.64
C SER A 264 -22.19 3.08 2.14
N ALA A 265 -23.37 2.50 1.97
CA ALA A 265 -24.60 3.09 2.51
C ALA A 265 -24.59 3.17 4.05
N THR A 266 -23.86 2.28 4.72
CA THR A 266 -23.75 2.21 6.17
C THR A 266 -22.66 3.11 6.75
N ASN A 267 -21.70 3.55 5.91
CA ASN A 267 -20.63 4.47 6.31
C ASN A 267 -20.10 5.24 5.08
N PRO A 268 -20.49 6.51 4.84
CA PRO A 268 -20.06 7.27 3.68
C PRO A 268 -18.54 7.59 3.68
N ALA A 269 -17.83 7.37 4.79
CA ALA A 269 -16.38 7.47 4.85
C ALA A 269 -15.67 6.15 4.55
N TYR A 270 -16.39 5.13 4.05
CA TYR A 270 -15.82 3.82 3.75
C TYR A 270 -16.34 3.28 2.42
N GLY A 271 -15.44 2.72 1.62
CA GLY A 271 -15.76 1.98 0.40
C GLY A 271 -15.47 0.47 0.58
N HIS A 272 -14.94 -0.17 -0.45
CA HIS A 272 -14.55 -1.58 -0.37
C HIS A 272 -13.15 -1.69 0.24
N LEU A 273 -13.08 -1.78 1.58
CA LEU A 273 -11.83 -1.85 2.37
C LEU A 273 -10.92 -0.61 2.19
N TRP A 274 -11.48 0.53 1.80
CA TRP A 274 -10.81 1.81 1.70
C TRP A 274 -11.53 2.86 2.52
N TRP A 275 -10.77 3.72 3.20
CA TRP A 275 -11.29 4.92 3.83
C TRP A 275 -11.41 6.06 2.81
N MET A 276 -12.41 6.91 2.97
CA MET A 276 -12.72 7.97 2.01
C MET A 276 -13.04 9.27 2.73
N ASN A 277 -12.45 10.36 2.28
CA ASN A 277 -12.77 11.70 2.78
C ASN A 277 -14.01 12.28 2.07
N GLY A 278 -14.46 13.48 2.45
CA GLY A 278 -15.58 14.18 1.81
C GLY A 278 -16.98 13.59 2.08
N GLY A 279 -17.11 12.65 3.01
CA GLY A 279 -18.39 12.14 3.48
C GLY A 279 -19.07 13.11 4.47
N ALA A 280 -20.40 13.01 4.60
CA ALA A 280 -21.14 13.81 5.55
C ALA A 280 -20.86 13.42 7.01
N TYR A 281 -20.49 12.17 7.24
CA TYR A 281 -20.05 11.65 8.53
C TYR A 281 -19.09 10.47 8.33
N ALA A 282 -18.41 10.09 9.39
CA ALA A 282 -17.57 8.90 9.43
C ALA A 282 -17.95 8.02 10.63
N MET A 283 -18.04 6.69 10.41
CA MET A 283 -18.15 5.69 11.46
C MET A 283 -16.78 5.08 11.72
N ARG A 284 -16.23 5.23 12.93
CA ARG A 284 -14.92 4.66 13.31
C ARG A 284 -15.09 3.71 14.50
N ALA A 285 -14.32 2.63 14.55
CA ALA A 285 -14.39 1.65 15.65
C ALA A 285 -14.14 2.29 17.03
N ALA A 286 -13.20 3.22 17.12
CA ALA A 286 -12.80 3.83 18.40
C ALA A 286 -13.72 4.98 18.86
N THR A 287 -14.29 5.76 17.93
CA THR A 287 -15.02 7.00 18.24
C THR A 287 -16.50 6.96 17.87
N GLY A 288 -16.96 5.87 17.25
CA GLY A 288 -18.30 5.77 16.72
C GLY A 288 -18.54 6.74 15.55
N ARG A 289 -19.74 7.34 15.49
CA ARG A 289 -20.11 8.33 14.47
C ARG A 289 -19.54 9.71 14.82
N THR A 290 -18.88 10.31 13.84
CA THR A 290 -18.42 11.71 13.89
C THR A 290 -18.96 12.45 12.66
N GLU A 291 -19.54 13.63 12.87
CA GLU A 291 -20.07 14.44 11.78
C GLU A 291 -18.95 15.10 10.97
N GLY A 292 -19.23 15.32 9.68
CA GLY A 292 -18.28 15.88 8.73
C GLY A 292 -17.37 14.84 8.12
N GLN A 293 -16.42 15.33 7.32
CA GLN A 293 -15.49 14.46 6.62
C GLN A 293 -14.45 13.84 7.54
N LEU A 294 -13.88 12.72 7.10
CA LEU A 294 -12.97 11.88 7.87
C LEU A 294 -11.74 12.66 8.39
N ILE A 295 -11.17 13.55 7.57
CA ILE A 295 -10.01 14.41 7.87
C ILE A 295 -10.33 15.81 7.34
N PRO A 296 -10.81 16.74 8.18
CA PRO A 296 -11.23 18.07 7.73
C PRO A 296 -10.17 18.88 7.00
N ALA A 297 -8.88 18.75 7.35
CA ALA A 297 -7.77 19.45 6.70
C ALA A 297 -7.32 18.86 5.36
N ALA A 298 -7.80 17.67 5.01
CA ALA A 298 -7.42 16.99 3.78
C ALA A 298 -8.41 17.30 2.64
N PRO A 299 -7.98 17.20 1.36
CA PRO A 299 -8.90 17.31 0.22
C PRO A 299 -10.04 16.29 0.29
N ALA A 300 -11.22 16.69 -0.19
CA ALA A 300 -12.43 15.87 -0.09
C ALA A 300 -12.39 14.56 -0.91
N ASP A 301 -11.59 14.52 -1.96
CA ASP A 301 -11.41 13.35 -2.83
C ASP A 301 -10.30 12.38 -2.36
N LEU A 302 -9.75 12.61 -1.15
CA LEU A 302 -8.77 11.70 -0.57
C LEU A 302 -9.38 10.31 -0.37
N VAL A 303 -8.66 9.29 -0.84
CA VAL A 303 -8.86 7.89 -0.47
C VAL A 303 -7.65 7.41 0.33
N GLY A 304 -7.88 6.60 1.37
CA GLY A 304 -6.83 6.20 2.31
C GLY A 304 -6.83 4.72 2.66
N ALA A 305 -5.64 4.13 2.69
CA ALA A 305 -5.39 2.85 3.32
C ALA A 305 -4.77 3.12 4.70
N LEU A 306 -5.56 2.90 5.76
CA LEU A 306 -5.20 3.26 7.12
C LEU A 306 -4.90 2.00 7.95
N GLY A 307 -3.80 2.01 8.68
CA GLY A 307 -3.39 0.96 9.59
C GLY A 307 -3.17 1.46 11.01
N ALA A 308 -3.23 0.54 11.98
CA ALA A 308 -2.83 0.82 13.36
C ALA A 308 -1.41 1.38 13.40
N PHE A 309 -1.04 2.06 14.50
CA PHE A 309 0.21 2.81 14.64
C PHE A 309 0.34 3.93 13.60
N ASP A 310 -0.79 4.50 13.19
CA ASP A 310 -0.86 5.61 12.24
C ASP A 310 -0.13 5.36 10.92
N ARG A 311 -0.09 4.09 10.49
CA ARG A 311 0.37 3.75 9.15
C ARG A 311 -0.61 4.27 8.13
N ARG A 312 -0.11 5.05 7.19
CA ARG A 312 -0.94 5.80 6.24
C ARG A 312 -0.45 5.65 4.81
N LEU A 313 -1.39 5.40 3.94
CA LEU A 313 -1.30 5.73 2.54
C LEU A 313 -2.50 6.62 2.22
N TYR A 314 -2.24 7.81 1.72
CA TYR A 314 -3.25 8.68 1.16
C TYR A 314 -3.00 8.87 -0.32
N VAL A 315 -4.06 8.81 -1.10
CA VAL A 315 -4.07 9.13 -2.53
C VAL A 315 -5.09 10.23 -2.76
N VAL A 316 -4.70 11.33 -3.37
CA VAL A 316 -5.53 12.49 -3.66
C VAL A 316 -5.51 12.76 -5.16
N PRO A 317 -6.52 12.30 -5.92
CA PRO A 317 -6.56 12.43 -7.37
C PRO A 317 -6.51 13.87 -7.87
N SER A 318 -7.28 14.80 -7.26
CA SER A 318 -7.32 16.21 -7.65
C SER A 318 -5.96 16.92 -7.59
N ARG A 319 -5.09 16.44 -6.70
CA ARG A 319 -3.74 16.97 -6.50
C ARG A 319 -2.65 16.13 -7.17
N LYS A 320 -2.99 15.00 -7.77
CA LYS A 320 -2.02 13.98 -8.23
C LYS A 320 -1.00 13.66 -7.14
N LEU A 321 -1.50 13.44 -5.90
CA LEU A 321 -0.70 13.34 -4.69
C LEU A 321 -0.79 11.94 -4.08
N VAL A 322 0.37 11.43 -3.68
CA VAL A 322 0.52 10.23 -2.85
C VAL A 322 1.32 10.58 -1.61
N VAL A 323 0.81 10.22 -0.44
CA VAL A 323 1.48 10.41 0.84
C VAL A 323 1.54 9.09 1.58
N VAL A 324 2.73 8.71 2.03
CA VAL A 324 2.97 7.49 2.80
C VAL A 324 3.59 7.83 4.14
N ARG A 325 3.10 7.21 5.20
CA ARG A 325 3.74 7.20 6.51
C ARG A 325 3.79 5.79 7.07
N THR A 326 4.96 5.36 7.54
CA THR A 326 5.19 4.16 8.37
C THR A 326 5.76 4.55 9.72
N GLY A 327 5.73 3.65 10.70
CA GLY A 327 6.33 3.88 12.02
C GLY A 327 5.47 3.44 13.19
N ALA A 328 5.90 3.87 14.39
CA ALA A 328 5.22 3.62 15.66
C ALA A 328 3.96 4.49 15.82
N ALA A 329 3.16 4.21 16.86
CA ALA A 329 1.99 5.01 17.21
C ALA A 329 2.39 6.45 17.54
N THR A 330 1.62 7.40 17.05
CA THR A 330 1.93 8.83 17.23
C THR A 330 1.53 9.35 18.60
N ASN A 331 0.62 8.67 19.30
CA ASN A 331 0.00 9.12 20.55
C ASN A 331 -0.69 10.50 20.43
N ASP A 332 -0.93 10.96 19.20
CA ASP A 332 -1.68 12.18 18.91
C ASP A 332 -3.02 11.80 18.27
N PRO A 333 -4.15 11.96 18.99
CA PRO A 333 -5.48 11.62 18.44
C PRO A 333 -5.87 12.50 17.25
N ALA A 334 -5.23 13.65 17.06
CA ALA A 334 -5.43 14.56 15.94
C ALA A 334 -4.37 14.40 14.84
N PHE A 335 -3.57 13.32 14.86
CA PHE A 335 -2.41 13.14 13.98
C PHE A 335 -2.73 13.40 12.51
N ASP A 336 -3.78 12.77 11.97
CA ASP A 336 -4.15 12.93 10.57
C ASP A 336 -4.45 14.41 10.24
N GLN A 337 -5.21 15.09 11.10
CA GLN A 337 -5.52 16.50 10.96
C GLN A 337 -4.27 17.38 11.01
N GLN A 338 -3.38 17.11 11.97
CA GLN A 338 -2.15 17.87 12.18
C GLN A 338 -1.11 17.64 11.07
N LEU A 339 -1.03 16.42 10.54
CA LEU A 339 -0.23 16.10 9.36
C LEU A 339 -0.71 16.92 8.16
N TRP A 340 -2.02 16.88 7.87
CA TRP A 340 -2.58 17.57 6.71
C TRP A 340 -2.48 19.08 6.81
N LEU A 341 -2.69 19.69 7.99
CA LEU A 341 -2.48 21.14 8.20
C LEU A 341 -1.03 21.58 7.86
N ARG A 342 -0.04 20.74 8.20
CA ARG A 342 1.38 21.03 7.89
C ARG A 342 1.73 20.74 6.44
N LEU A 343 1.23 19.63 5.92
CA LEU A 343 1.51 19.22 4.54
C LEU A 343 0.98 20.25 3.54
N MET A 344 -0.24 20.78 3.78
CA MET A 344 -0.82 21.81 2.91
C MET A 344 -0.01 23.10 2.86
N LYS A 345 0.79 23.43 3.88
CA LYS A 345 1.74 24.55 3.83
C LYS A 345 2.96 24.25 2.95
N VAL A 346 3.30 22.98 2.79
CA VAL A 346 4.47 22.54 1.98
C VAL A 346 4.13 22.45 0.50
N ILE A 347 2.89 21.99 0.19
CA ILE A 347 2.49 21.69 -1.19
C ILE A 347 1.55 22.78 -1.79
N GLY A 348 1.13 23.75 -1.02
CA GLY A 348 0.34 24.93 -1.48
C GLY A 348 -1.16 24.64 -1.59
#